data_b4831ce21d01d6d84da8257729f4991b
#
_entry.id   b4831ce21d01d6d84da8257729f4991b
#
_cell.length_a   1.000
_cell.length_b   1.000
_cell.length_c   1.000
_cell.angle_alpha   90.00
_cell.angle_beta   90.00
_cell.angle_gamma   90.00
#
_symmetry.space_group_name_H-M   'P 1'
#
loop_
_entity.id
_entity.type
_entity.pdbx_description
1 polymer ?
#
loop_
_entity_poly.entity_id
_entity_poly.type
_entity_poly.pdbx_seq_one_letter_code
_entity_poly.pdbx_strand_id
1 'polypeptide(L)'
;IDIDNADEVAFDPQKFKLWNTIDFFLGNPFTSPGQVIIRKSALDVVGGYDEAIWGVDDLDLWIRLSRIGEIRQYEYMALYYRVHDANASLDLEKMARNTELVIRKNLLLSAEEDKAKFERAGYRFLFRCAGKKLLWKGAKFIKMGRKDEGWQMIQQSISMFRPRFKLDAVLVVQ
;
A
#
# COMPACT_ATOMS: atom_id res chain seq x y z
N ILE A 1 -18.73 -20.79 -0.34
CA ILE A 1 -17.63 -21.22 0.55
C ILE A 1 -18.31 -21.98 1.68
N ASP A 2 -18.00 -23.26 1.76
CA ASP A 2 -18.54 -24.15 2.78
C ASP A 2 -17.88 -23.78 4.12
N ILE A 3 -18.65 -23.19 5.03
CA ILE A 3 -18.17 -22.68 6.31
C ILE A 3 -17.86 -23.84 7.27
N ASP A 4 -18.43 -25.00 7.01
CA ASP A 4 -18.34 -26.17 7.89
C ASP A 4 -17.03 -26.94 7.77
N ASN A 5 -16.15 -26.59 6.82
CA ASN A 5 -14.84 -27.21 6.57
C ASN A 5 -13.64 -26.25 6.75
N ALA A 6 -13.81 -25.17 7.48
CA ALA A 6 -12.64 -24.39 7.92
C ALA A 6 -11.92 -25.21 8.99
N ASP A 7 -10.79 -25.83 8.64
CA ASP A 7 -9.90 -26.42 9.62
C ASP A 7 -9.63 -25.38 10.71
N GLU A 8 -10.10 -25.63 11.93
CA GLU A 8 -9.80 -24.79 13.09
C GLU A 8 -8.29 -24.87 13.35
N VAL A 9 -7.56 -23.93 12.76
CA VAL A 9 -6.16 -23.74 13.13
C VAL A 9 -6.13 -23.31 14.59
N ALA A 10 -5.64 -24.17 15.46
CA ALA A 10 -5.53 -23.87 16.88
C ALA A 10 -4.65 -22.65 17.07
N PHE A 11 -5.14 -21.64 17.78
CA PHE A 11 -4.39 -20.41 18.06
C PHE A 11 -3.19 -20.72 18.96
N ASP A 12 -1.99 -20.48 18.45
CA ASP A 12 -0.72 -20.57 19.18
C ASP A 12 -0.14 -19.17 19.41
N PRO A 13 -0.17 -18.62 20.63
CA PRO A 13 0.34 -17.28 20.92
C PRO A 13 1.86 -17.14 20.78
N GLN A 14 2.60 -18.25 20.67
CA GLN A 14 4.06 -18.25 20.48
C GLN A 14 4.43 -18.26 19.00
N LYS A 15 3.50 -18.62 18.11
CA LYS A 15 3.73 -18.71 16.67
C LYS A 15 3.18 -17.48 15.96
N PHE A 16 4.05 -16.54 15.67
CA PHE A 16 3.69 -15.30 14.98
C PHE A 16 4.77 -14.86 14.01
N LYS A 17 4.37 -14.06 13.02
CA LYS A 17 5.27 -13.30 12.15
C LYS A 17 5.38 -11.87 12.66
N LEU A 18 6.61 -11.37 12.78
CA LEU A 18 6.86 -9.95 13.03
C LEU A 18 6.88 -9.17 11.71
N TRP A 19 6.23 -8.01 11.72
CA TRP A 19 6.23 -7.08 10.61
C TRP A 19 7.03 -5.83 10.99
N ASN A 20 8.00 -5.47 10.14
CA ASN A 20 8.81 -4.27 10.27
C ASN A 20 8.27 -3.14 9.40
N THR A 21 8.69 -1.91 9.66
CA THR A 21 8.24 -0.73 8.90
C THR A 21 8.44 -0.88 7.40
N ILE A 22 9.56 -1.46 6.95
CA ILE A 22 9.82 -1.69 5.52
C ILE A 22 8.82 -2.62 4.86
N ASP A 23 8.28 -3.59 5.59
CA ASP A 23 7.34 -4.55 5.04
C ASP A 23 6.03 -3.87 4.61
N PHE A 24 5.61 -2.84 5.33
CA PHE A 24 4.44 -2.03 4.97
C PHE A 24 4.69 -1.10 3.78
N PHE A 25 5.93 -0.72 3.51
CA PHE A 25 6.29 -0.07 2.25
C PHE A 25 6.32 -1.07 1.08
N LEU A 26 6.55 -2.35 1.34
CA LEU A 26 6.49 -3.41 0.32
C LEU A 26 5.07 -3.87 0.01
N GLY A 27 4.09 -3.59 0.88
CA GLY A 27 2.70 -3.94 0.68
C GLY A 27 1.85 -3.82 1.92
N ASN A 28 0.52 -3.90 1.75
CA ASN A 28 -0.40 -4.06 2.87
C ASN A 28 -0.64 -5.55 3.12
N PRO A 29 -0.14 -6.14 4.22
CA PRO A 29 -0.34 -7.55 4.51
C PRO A 29 -1.75 -7.87 5.03
N PHE A 30 -2.49 -6.86 5.46
CA PHE A 30 -3.81 -7.02 6.05
C PHE A 30 -4.90 -6.68 5.04
N THR A 31 -5.83 -7.60 4.86
CA THR A 31 -6.94 -7.45 3.89
C THR A 31 -7.95 -6.41 4.36
N SER A 32 -8.14 -6.28 5.67
CA SER A 32 -9.09 -5.36 6.27
C SER A 32 -8.67 -4.98 7.69
N PRO A 33 -8.91 -3.74 8.13
CA PRO A 33 -8.72 -3.33 9.52
C PRO A 33 -9.49 -4.19 10.54
N GLY A 34 -10.58 -4.82 10.11
CA GLY A 34 -11.41 -5.69 10.98
C GLY A 34 -10.70 -6.93 11.51
N GLN A 35 -9.53 -7.28 10.95
CA GLN A 35 -8.71 -8.41 11.45
C GLN A 35 -7.59 -7.98 12.41
N VAL A 36 -7.54 -6.69 12.80
CA VAL A 36 -6.44 -6.14 13.58
C VAL A 36 -6.93 -5.66 14.94
N ILE A 37 -6.16 -5.97 16.00
CA ILE A 37 -6.36 -5.45 17.35
C ILE A 37 -5.21 -4.50 17.66
N ILE A 38 -5.54 -3.27 18.10
CA ILE A 38 -4.57 -2.22 18.39
C ILE A 38 -4.72 -1.81 19.85
N ARG A 39 -3.59 -1.65 20.55
CA ARG A 39 -3.62 -1.05 21.88
C ARG A 39 -4.07 0.40 21.79
N LYS A 40 -5.05 0.80 22.59
CA LYS A 40 -5.55 2.17 22.58
C LYS A 40 -4.43 3.20 22.82
N SER A 41 -3.51 2.94 23.75
CA SER A 41 -2.36 3.82 24.01
C SER A 41 -1.45 4.01 22.79
N ALA A 42 -1.24 2.98 21.97
CA ALA A 42 -0.47 3.12 20.73
C ALA A 42 -1.23 3.96 19.69
N LEU A 43 -2.56 3.76 19.61
CA LEU A 43 -3.41 4.56 18.73
C LEU A 43 -3.41 6.04 19.15
N ASP A 44 -3.48 6.32 20.44
CA ASP A 44 -3.43 7.69 21.00
C ASP A 44 -2.09 8.39 20.66
N VAL A 45 -0.97 7.65 20.66
CA VAL A 45 0.35 8.19 20.30
C VAL A 45 0.44 8.53 18.80
N VAL A 46 -0.08 7.70 17.90
CA VAL A 46 0.02 7.94 16.46
C VAL A 46 -1.11 8.80 15.90
N GLY A 47 -2.16 9.11 16.67
CA GLY A 47 -3.26 10.00 16.30
C GLY A 47 -4.35 9.36 15.45
N GLY A 48 -4.46 8.02 15.43
CA GLY A 48 -5.54 7.32 14.69
C GLY A 48 -5.39 7.32 13.18
N TYR A 49 -6.51 7.17 12.47
CA TYR A 49 -6.57 7.24 11.01
C TYR A 49 -6.42 8.68 10.51
N ASP A 50 -5.78 8.86 9.37
CA ASP A 50 -5.69 10.15 8.68
C ASP A 50 -6.90 10.30 7.73
N GLU A 51 -7.81 11.20 8.08
CA GLU A 51 -9.06 11.44 7.33
C GLU A 51 -8.83 11.99 5.90
N ALA A 52 -7.64 12.54 5.62
CA ALA A 52 -7.26 13.00 4.29
C ALA A 52 -6.90 11.84 3.34
N ILE A 53 -6.68 10.63 3.87
CA ILE A 53 -6.30 9.44 3.11
C ILE A 53 -7.51 8.53 2.98
N TRP A 54 -7.82 8.15 1.75
CA TRP A 54 -8.96 7.27 1.48
C TRP A 54 -8.52 5.94 0.88
N GLY A 55 -9.05 4.83 1.43
CA GLY A 55 -8.93 3.46 0.89
C GLY A 55 -7.57 2.79 1.08
N VAL A 56 -6.59 3.51 1.64
CA VAL A 56 -5.27 3.02 2.10
C VAL A 56 -4.85 3.70 3.40
N ASP A 57 -5.82 4.22 4.12
CA ASP A 57 -5.70 4.85 5.43
C ASP A 57 -5.20 3.85 6.49
N ASP A 58 -5.57 2.60 6.33
CA ASP A 58 -5.06 1.48 7.13
C ASP A 58 -3.55 1.28 6.93
N LEU A 59 -3.06 1.30 5.69
CA LEU A 59 -1.62 1.17 5.40
C LEU A 59 -0.81 2.31 6.04
N ASP A 60 -1.31 3.56 5.97
CA ASP A 60 -0.69 4.69 6.65
C ASP A 60 -0.59 4.46 8.16
N LEU A 61 -1.67 3.97 8.76
CA LEU A 61 -1.72 3.68 10.18
C LEU A 61 -0.73 2.57 10.57
N TRP A 62 -0.63 1.49 9.78
CA TRP A 62 0.33 0.40 10.02
C TRP A 62 1.77 0.88 9.96
N ILE A 63 2.13 1.73 9.00
CA ILE A 63 3.47 2.30 8.90
C ILE A 63 3.79 3.14 10.15
N ARG A 64 2.86 3.94 10.64
CA ARG A 64 3.07 4.76 11.84
C ARG A 64 3.18 3.91 13.11
N LEU A 65 2.31 2.91 13.27
CA LEU A 65 2.34 1.98 14.40
C LEU A 65 3.62 1.14 14.44
N SER A 66 4.11 0.67 13.29
CA SER A 66 5.33 -0.14 13.20
C SER A 66 6.60 0.59 13.64
N ARG A 67 6.56 1.91 13.76
CA ARG A 67 7.69 2.72 14.24
C ARG A 67 7.76 2.84 15.75
N ILE A 68 6.66 2.60 16.43
CA ILE A 68 6.56 2.78 17.89
C ILE A 68 6.37 1.46 18.63
N GLY A 69 6.17 0.34 17.93
CA GLY A 69 5.95 -0.94 18.57
C GLY A 69 5.99 -2.11 17.59
N GLU A 70 5.87 -3.30 18.13
CA GLU A 70 5.84 -4.54 17.36
C GLU A 70 4.46 -4.79 16.77
N ILE A 71 4.41 -5.21 15.50
CA ILE A 71 3.21 -5.71 14.84
C ILE A 71 3.37 -7.20 14.63
N ARG A 72 2.54 -8.00 15.27
CA ARG A 72 2.55 -9.45 15.24
C ARG A 72 1.36 -9.97 14.47
N GLN A 73 1.60 -10.84 13.50
CA GLN A 73 0.56 -11.55 12.76
C GLN A 73 0.54 -13.01 13.20
N TYR A 74 -0.64 -13.47 13.60
CA TYR A 74 -0.89 -14.87 13.95
C TYR A 74 -1.60 -15.57 12.79
N GLU A 75 -1.33 -16.87 12.60
CA GLU A 75 -2.07 -17.72 11.66
C GLU A 75 -3.41 -18.08 12.26
N TYR A 76 -4.39 -17.20 12.08
CA TYR A 76 -5.74 -17.39 12.58
C TYR A 76 -6.75 -16.74 11.63
N MET A 77 -7.88 -17.41 11.37
CA MET A 77 -8.95 -16.85 10.55
C MET A 77 -9.75 -15.86 11.38
N ALA A 78 -9.48 -14.55 11.20
CA ALA A 78 -10.08 -13.50 11.99
C ALA A 78 -11.39 -12.95 11.41
N LEU A 79 -11.61 -13.07 10.09
CA LEU A 79 -12.81 -12.56 9.44
C LEU A 79 -13.05 -13.18 8.06
N TYR A 80 -14.31 -13.11 7.61
CA TYR A 80 -14.73 -13.37 6.23
C TYR A 80 -14.86 -12.06 5.48
N TYR A 81 -14.07 -11.89 4.40
CA TYR A 81 -14.07 -10.66 3.60
C TYR A 81 -15.11 -10.75 2.48
N ARG A 82 -16.13 -9.87 2.51
CA ARG A 82 -17.14 -9.80 1.46
C ARG A 82 -16.61 -8.96 0.28
N VAL A 83 -16.59 -9.57 -0.91
CA VAL A 83 -16.27 -8.89 -2.15
C VAL A 83 -17.55 -8.45 -2.84
N HIS A 84 -17.65 -7.18 -3.24
CA HIS A 84 -18.76 -6.59 -3.98
C HIS A 84 -18.27 -5.45 -4.87
N ASP A 85 -19.11 -5.02 -5.82
CA ASP A 85 -18.73 -4.06 -6.86
C ASP A 85 -18.46 -2.63 -6.34
N ALA A 86 -18.85 -2.33 -5.10
CA ALA A 86 -18.60 -1.04 -4.46
C ALA A 86 -17.36 -1.04 -3.54
N ASN A 87 -16.49 -2.06 -3.62
CA ASN A 87 -15.27 -2.08 -2.81
C ASN A 87 -14.34 -0.93 -3.21
N ALA A 88 -13.81 -0.22 -2.22
CA ALA A 88 -12.89 0.92 -2.41
C ALA A 88 -11.68 0.59 -3.30
N SER A 89 -11.18 -0.65 -3.24
CA SER A 89 -10.05 -1.13 -4.02
C SER A 89 -10.28 -1.20 -5.54
N LEU A 90 -11.50 -0.94 -6.02
CA LEU A 90 -11.83 -0.95 -7.45
C LEU A 90 -11.52 0.39 -8.14
N ASP A 91 -11.48 1.50 -7.41
CA ASP A 91 -11.05 2.81 -7.94
C ASP A 91 -9.53 2.90 -7.97
N LEU A 92 -8.93 2.36 -9.04
CA LEU A 92 -7.48 2.26 -9.19
C LEU A 92 -6.76 3.60 -9.19
N GLU A 93 -7.37 4.66 -9.76
CA GLU A 93 -6.73 5.96 -9.85
C GLU A 93 -6.70 6.64 -8.49
N LYS A 94 -7.81 6.58 -7.76
CA LYS A 94 -7.90 7.12 -6.41
C LYS A 94 -6.98 6.35 -5.46
N MET A 95 -6.99 5.02 -5.55
CA MET A 95 -6.08 4.15 -4.79
C MET A 95 -4.61 4.48 -5.05
N ALA A 96 -4.24 4.69 -6.32
CA ALA A 96 -2.87 5.04 -6.70
C ALA A 96 -2.44 6.38 -6.10
N ARG A 97 -3.28 7.43 -6.23
CA ARG A 97 -3.00 8.75 -5.67
C ARG A 97 -2.83 8.70 -4.14
N ASN A 98 -3.74 8.00 -3.46
CA ASN A 98 -3.67 7.89 -2.01
C ASN A 98 -2.48 7.03 -1.54
N THR A 99 -2.15 5.95 -2.26
CA THR A 99 -0.93 5.16 -1.96
C THR A 99 0.33 6.01 -2.12
N GLU A 100 0.43 6.83 -3.17
CA GLU A 100 1.56 7.76 -3.33
C GLU A 100 1.63 8.78 -2.18
N LEU A 101 0.47 9.31 -1.76
CA LEU A 101 0.38 10.22 -0.62
C LEU A 101 0.90 9.56 0.65
N VAL A 102 0.47 8.32 0.94
CA VAL A 102 0.96 7.54 2.09
C VAL A 102 2.47 7.36 2.05
N ILE A 103 3.01 6.96 0.89
CA ILE A 103 4.46 6.78 0.72
C ILE A 103 5.18 8.09 1.03
N ARG A 104 4.80 9.20 0.41
CA ARG A 104 5.46 10.52 0.57
C ARG A 104 5.39 11.02 2.00
N LYS A 105 4.20 10.97 2.61
CA LYS A 105 3.98 11.37 4.02
C LYS A 105 4.92 10.59 4.94
N ASN A 106 4.96 9.28 4.78
CA ASN A 106 5.75 8.43 5.65
C ASN A 106 7.26 8.50 5.39
N LEU A 107 7.70 8.85 4.17
CA LEU A 107 9.11 9.15 3.90
C LEU A 107 9.60 10.39 4.64
N LEU A 108 8.76 11.43 4.79
CA LEU A 108 9.12 12.62 5.57
C LEU A 108 9.38 12.30 7.04
N LEU A 109 8.73 11.27 7.56
CA LEU A 109 8.87 10.81 8.95
C LEU A 109 9.96 9.75 9.12
N SER A 110 10.68 9.38 8.06
CA SER A 110 11.73 8.36 8.09
C SER A 110 13.11 8.95 8.33
N ALA A 111 14.00 8.18 8.97
CA ALA A 111 15.40 8.52 9.08
C ALA A 111 16.03 8.63 7.67
N GLU A 112 17.01 9.51 7.51
CA GLU A 112 17.60 9.82 6.19
C GLU A 112 18.21 8.57 5.53
N GLU A 113 18.88 7.73 6.33
CA GLU A 113 19.48 6.47 5.88
C GLU A 113 18.46 5.47 5.30
N ASP A 114 17.20 5.52 5.78
CA ASP A 114 16.14 4.59 5.36
C ASP A 114 15.31 5.11 4.18
N LYS A 115 15.31 6.42 3.92
CA LYS A 115 14.44 7.06 2.92
C LYS A 115 14.55 6.42 1.54
N ALA A 116 15.77 6.25 1.03
CA ALA A 116 15.98 5.67 -0.30
C ALA A 116 15.47 4.21 -0.40
N LYS A 117 15.63 3.45 0.66
CA LYS A 117 15.15 2.06 0.76
C LYS A 117 13.61 2.01 0.79
N PHE A 118 12.99 2.84 1.63
CA PHE A 118 11.54 2.91 1.78
C PHE A 118 10.87 3.48 0.52
N GLU A 119 11.45 4.50 -0.09
CA GLU A 119 10.98 5.06 -1.35
C GLU A 119 10.94 4.00 -2.45
N ARG A 120 12.04 3.28 -2.64
CA ARG A 120 12.12 2.20 -3.64
C ARG A 120 11.09 1.10 -3.39
N ALA A 121 10.90 0.71 -2.13
CA ALA A 121 9.91 -0.31 -1.75
C ALA A 121 8.48 0.18 -2.03
N GLY A 122 8.15 1.39 -1.59
CA GLY A 122 6.82 1.98 -1.75
C GLY A 122 6.41 2.18 -3.20
N TYR A 123 7.29 2.74 -4.05
CA TYR A 123 6.98 2.89 -5.48
C TYR A 123 6.91 1.55 -6.22
N ARG A 124 7.68 0.54 -5.80
CA ARG A 124 7.53 -0.82 -6.32
C ARG A 124 6.17 -1.41 -5.95
N PHE A 125 5.70 -1.18 -4.74
CA PHE A 125 4.37 -1.59 -4.31
C PHE A 125 3.27 -0.87 -5.10
N LEU A 126 3.34 0.45 -5.20
CA LEU A 126 2.42 1.27 -5.98
C LEU A 126 2.29 0.78 -7.43
N PHE A 127 3.41 0.51 -8.08
CA PHE A 127 3.41 -0.03 -9.44
C PHE A 127 2.75 -1.40 -9.53
N ARG A 128 3.00 -2.30 -8.56
CA ARG A 128 2.37 -3.63 -8.56
C ARG A 128 0.85 -3.55 -8.39
N CYS A 129 0.37 -2.66 -7.53
CA CYS A 129 -1.06 -2.56 -7.19
C CYS A 129 -1.87 -1.81 -8.24
N ALA A 130 -1.36 -0.71 -8.75
CA ALA A 130 -2.07 0.17 -9.67
C ALA A 130 -1.40 0.27 -11.04
N GLY A 131 -0.08 0.46 -11.10
CA GLY A 131 0.63 0.73 -12.33
C GLY A 131 0.45 -0.37 -13.38
N LYS A 132 0.60 -1.64 -13.03
CA LYS A 132 0.36 -2.75 -13.95
C LYS A 132 -1.05 -2.75 -14.52
N LYS A 133 -2.06 -2.53 -13.67
CA LYS A 133 -3.47 -2.51 -14.09
C LYS A 133 -3.75 -1.33 -15.03
N LEU A 134 -3.19 -0.15 -14.73
CA LEU A 134 -3.30 1.03 -15.59
C LEU A 134 -2.62 0.82 -16.95
N LEU A 135 -1.44 0.20 -16.97
CA LEU A 135 -0.74 -0.15 -18.20
C LEU A 135 -1.60 -1.05 -19.10
N TRP A 136 -2.15 -2.14 -18.55
CA TRP A 136 -3.02 -3.05 -19.27
C TRP A 136 -4.31 -2.39 -19.76
N LYS A 137 -4.96 -1.59 -18.90
CA LYS A 137 -6.17 -0.85 -19.25
C LYS A 137 -5.90 0.17 -20.35
N GLY A 138 -4.78 0.89 -20.27
CA GLY A 138 -4.36 1.84 -21.29
C GLY A 138 -4.09 1.18 -22.63
N ALA A 139 -3.36 0.06 -22.66
CA ALA A 139 -3.13 -0.72 -23.88
C ALA A 139 -4.44 -1.21 -24.52
N LYS A 140 -5.38 -1.68 -23.69
CA LYS A 140 -6.72 -2.09 -24.17
C LYS A 140 -7.48 -0.90 -24.78
N PHE A 141 -7.45 0.27 -24.19
CA PHE A 141 -8.12 1.48 -24.69
C PHE A 141 -7.54 1.93 -26.03
N ILE A 142 -6.21 1.90 -26.19
CA ILE A 142 -5.56 2.19 -27.47
C ILE A 142 -6.05 1.22 -28.55
N LYS A 143 -6.11 -0.09 -28.24
CA LYS A 143 -6.61 -1.11 -29.17
C LYS A 143 -8.08 -0.89 -29.55
N MET A 144 -8.88 -0.31 -28.68
CA MET A 144 -10.29 0.05 -28.92
C MET A 144 -10.47 1.40 -29.64
N GLY A 145 -9.39 2.06 -30.07
CA GLY A 145 -9.42 3.35 -30.75
C GLY A 145 -9.43 4.58 -29.81
N ARG A 146 -9.51 4.38 -28.49
CA ARG A 146 -9.49 5.43 -27.45
C ARG A 146 -8.05 5.81 -27.10
N LYS A 147 -7.32 6.34 -28.08
CA LYS A 147 -5.86 6.52 -28.00
C LYS A 147 -5.44 7.48 -26.88
N ASP A 148 -6.08 8.62 -26.77
CA ASP A 148 -5.68 9.67 -25.79
C ASP A 148 -5.85 9.18 -24.36
N GLU A 149 -6.98 8.59 -24.04
CA GLU A 149 -7.25 8.01 -22.74
C GLU A 149 -6.28 6.86 -22.42
N GLY A 150 -6.01 6.00 -23.41
CA GLY A 150 -5.06 4.92 -23.25
C GLY A 150 -3.65 5.41 -22.97
N TRP A 151 -3.20 6.46 -23.68
CA TRP A 151 -1.88 7.07 -23.43
C TRP A 151 -1.79 7.75 -22.07
N GLN A 152 -2.82 8.44 -21.61
CA GLN A 152 -2.86 9.01 -20.26
C GLN A 152 -2.65 7.95 -19.18
N MET A 153 -3.35 6.81 -19.29
CA MET A 153 -3.19 5.70 -18.35
C MET A 153 -1.79 5.10 -18.39
N ILE A 154 -1.19 4.96 -19.56
CA ILE A 154 0.19 4.47 -19.72
C ILE A 154 1.18 5.45 -19.11
N GLN A 155 1.06 6.75 -19.36
CA GLN A 155 1.91 7.78 -18.76
C GLN A 155 1.81 7.79 -17.23
N GLN A 156 0.59 7.66 -16.69
CA GLN A 156 0.37 7.54 -15.27
C GLN A 156 1.04 6.27 -14.71
N SER A 157 0.91 5.14 -15.38
CA SER A 157 1.60 3.90 -14.99
C SER A 157 3.13 4.07 -14.97
N ILE A 158 3.69 4.71 -16.00
CA ILE A 158 5.14 4.96 -16.09
C ILE A 158 5.62 5.91 -14.98
N SER A 159 4.82 6.92 -14.60
CA SER A 159 5.15 7.84 -13.51
C SER A 159 5.27 7.15 -12.16
N MET A 160 4.48 6.08 -11.95
CA MET A 160 4.55 5.24 -10.75
C MET A 160 5.78 4.33 -10.72
N PHE A 161 6.35 4.02 -11.90
CA PHE A 161 7.54 3.17 -12.00
C PHE A 161 8.85 3.95 -11.85
N ARG A 162 8.84 5.24 -12.17
CA ARG A 162 10.00 6.11 -11.99
C ARG A 162 10.14 6.41 -10.50
N PRO A 163 11.09 5.78 -9.77
CA PRO A 163 11.60 6.43 -8.58
C PRO A 163 12.05 7.82 -9.06
N ARG A 164 11.64 8.87 -8.38
CA ARG A 164 12.18 10.20 -8.62
C ARG A 164 13.65 10.18 -8.20
N PHE A 165 14.51 9.57 -9.02
CA PHE A 165 15.88 10.01 -9.02
C PHE A 165 15.80 11.52 -9.32
N LYS A 166 16.15 12.34 -8.35
CA LYS A 166 16.69 13.65 -8.67
C LYS A 166 17.82 13.34 -9.62
N LEU A 167 17.57 13.45 -10.91
CA LEU A 167 18.58 13.85 -11.84
C LEU A 167 18.93 15.26 -11.39
N ASP A 168 19.86 15.37 -10.45
CA ASP A 168 20.68 16.54 -10.36
C ASP A 168 21.33 16.61 -11.73
N ALA A 169 20.74 17.45 -12.60
CA ALA A 169 21.28 17.71 -13.90
C ALA A 169 22.61 18.37 -13.65
N VAL A 170 23.67 17.57 -13.68
CA VAL A 170 25.01 18.09 -13.93
C VAL A 170 24.97 18.55 -15.38
N LEU A 171 24.59 19.82 -15.59
CA LEU A 171 24.84 20.54 -16.80
C LEU A 171 26.36 20.69 -16.91
N VAL A 172 26.96 19.73 -17.59
CA VAL A 172 28.31 19.96 -18.15
C VAL A 172 28.12 20.91 -19.32
N VAL A 173 28.26 22.20 -19.05
CA VAL A 173 28.44 23.20 -20.09
C VAL A 173 29.89 23.06 -20.59
N GLN A 174 30.05 22.56 -21.82
CA GLN A 174 31.26 22.75 -22.60
C GLN A 174 31.19 24.10 -23.29
#